data_7f0660714c94ee421793f421fc02e678
#
_entry.id   7f0660714c94ee421793f421fc02e678
#
_cell.length_a   1.000
_cell.length_b   1.000
_cell.length_c   1.000
_cell.angle_alpha   90.00
_cell.angle_beta   90.00
_cell.angle_gamma   90.00
#
_symmetry.space_group_name_H-M   'P 1'
#
loop_
_entity.id
_entity.type
_entity.pdbx_description
1 polymer ?
#
loop_
_entity_poly.entity_id
_entity_poly.type
_entity_poly.pdbx_seq_one_letter_code
_entity_poly.pdbx_strand_id
1 'polypeptide(L)'
;MGIVIGLVGTVLLITATANGSFTFNSYALLVMLATVCYGINLNLIKHKIADLKPLTITGVSLLMASIPAAIFLFIGTDFLAHTQRSDAPLSLTAVLVLGIVGTAGALIIFNYVVQLTNTVFTSSVTYLIPIVAMMLGVLDGEPFFLQHGLGMLAILIGVWFANRRGRSGLAGIPQKNK
;
A
#
# COMPACT_ATOMS: atom_id res chain seq x y z
N MET A 1 -11.46 -18.40 -3.53
CA MET A 1 -11.83 -17.81 -4.81
C MET A 1 -11.63 -16.30 -4.87
N GLY A 2 -12.10 -15.48 -3.93
CA GLY A 2 -11.92 -14.01 -3.96
C GLY A 2 -10.48 -13.53 -4.10
N ILE A 3 -9.53 -14.16 -3.38
CA ILE A 3 -8.10 -13.84 -3.45
C ILE A 3 -7.53 -14.08 -4.86
N VAL A 4 -7.93 -15.18 -5.51
CA VAL A 4 -7.48 -15.51 -6.87
C VAL A 4 -8.01 -14.50 -7.88
N ILE A 5 -9.28 -14.10 -7.76
CA ILE A 5 -9.90 -13.09 -8.64
C ILE A 5 -9.19 -11.74 -8.46
N GLY A 6 -8.92 -11.33 -7.21
CA GLY A 6 -8.17 -10.11 -6.91
C GLY A 6 -6.75 -10.13 -7.47
N LEU A 7 -6.06 -11.28 -7.36
CA LEU A 7 -4.71 -11.47 -7.91
C LEU A 7 -4.71 -11.32 -9.44
N VAL A 8 -5.66 -11.96 -10.12
CA VAL A 8 -5.83 -11.84 -11.59
C VAL A 8 -6.08 -10.38 -11.98
N GLY A 9 -6.96 -9.67 -11.25
CA GLY A 9 -7.20 -8.24 -11.48
C GLY A 9 -5.94 -7.39 -11.31
N THR A 10 -5.11 -7.69 -10.30
CA THR A 10 -3.84 -6.99 -10.07
C THR A 10 -2.85 -7.25 -11.20
N VAL A 11 -2.73 -8.50 -11.65
CA VAL A 11 -1.85 -8.86 -12.78
C VAL A 11 -2.30 -8.14 -14.06
N LEU A 12 -3.61 -8.08 -14.32
CA LEU A 12 -4.16 -7.35 -15.46
C LEU A 12 -3.81 -5.85 -15.40
N LEU A 13 -3.92 -5.21 -14.23
CA LEU A 13 -3.54 -3.81 -14.05
C LEU A 13 -2.04 -3.57 -14.27
N ILE A 14 -1.18 -4.41 -13.72
CA ILE A 14 0.27 -4.24 -13.80
C ILE A 14 0.79 -4.49 -15.21
N THR A 15 0.15 -5.39 -15.96
CA THR A 15 0.56 -5.74 -17.32
C THR A 15 -0.08 -4.86 -18.40
N ALA A 16 -1.14 -4.11 -18.06
CA ALA A 16 -1.75 -3.16 -18.98
C ALA A 16 -0.83 -1.94 -19.16
N THR A 17 -0.39 -1.71 -20.40
CA THR A 17 0.39 -0.51 -20.75
C THR A 17 -0.52 0.58 -21.30
N ALA A 18 0.01 1.81 -21.38
CA ALA A 18 -0.68 2.97 -21.94
C ALA A 18 -1.19 2.76 -23.39
N ASN A 19 -0.61 1.81 -24.12
CA ASN A 19 -1.02 1.46 -25.50
C ASN A 19 -2.00 0.27 -25.54
N GLY A 20 -2.50 -0.19 -24.41
CA GLY A 20 -3.41 -1.33 -24.32
C GLY A 20 -2.77 -2.69 -24.60
N SER A 21 -1.45 -2.76 -24.73
CA SER A 21 -0.69 -4.00 -24.89
C SER A 21 -0.28 -4.59 -23.55
N PHE A 22 -0.29 -5.92 -23.43
CA PHE A 22 0.24 -6.59 -22.24
C PHE A 22 1.74 -6.80 -22.40
N THR A 23 2.52 -6.15 -21.56
CA THR A 23 3.97 -6.37 -21.49
C THR A 23 4.35 -6.87 -20.10
N PHE A 24 5.09 -7.99 -20.05
CA PHE A 24 5.64 -8.47 -18.79
C PHE A 24 6.84 -7.61 -18.41
N ASN A 25 6.68 -6.85 -17.34
CA ASN A 25 7.77 -6.05 -16.78
C ASN A 25 8.37 -6.80 -15.57
N SER A 26 9.67 -7.08 -15.60
CA SER A 26 10.38 -7.76 -14.49
C SER A 26 10.24 -7.03 -13.16
N TYR A 27 10.04 -5.71 -13.17
CA TYR A 27 9.78 -4.92 -11.96
C TYR A 27 8.45 -5.30 -11.28
N ALA A 28 7.50 -5.93 -11.99
CA ALA A 28 6.27 -6.45 -11.41
C ALA A 28 6.55 -7.51 -10.33
N LEU A 29 7.64 -8.27 -10.44
CA LEU A 29 8.06 -9.24 -9.42
C LEU A 29 8.42 -8.54 -8.09
N LEU A 30 9.03 -7.37 -8.14
CA LEU A 30 9.34 -6.58 -6.94
C LEU A 30 8.06 -6.10 -6.26
N VAL A 31 7.05 -5.70 -7.03
CA VAL A 31 5.74 -5.31 -6.51
C VAL A 31 5.05 -6.50 -5.85
N MET A 32 5.11 -7.68 -6.46
CA MET A 32 4.56 -8.90 -5.87
C MET A 32 5.26 -9.26 -4.55
N LEU A 33 6.59 -9.17 -4.49
CA LEU A 33 7.35 -9.37 -3.26
C LEU A 33 6.95 -8.37 -2.18
N ALA A 34 6.81 -7.09 -2.54
CA ALA A 34 6.38 -6.04 -1.62
C ALA A 34 4.98 -6.32 -1.05
N THR A 35 4.03 -6.84 -1.85
CA THR A 35 2.69 -7.19 -1.36
C THR A 35 2.71 -8.36 -0.38
N VAL A 36 3.58 -9.35 -0.59
CA VAL A 36 3.79 -10.45 0.37
C VAL A 36 4.35 -9.91 1.69
N CYS A 37 5.39 -9.08 1.64
CA CYS A 37 5.96 -8.43 2.82
C CYS A 37 4.93 -7.59 3.57
N TYR A 38 4.07 -6.85 2.84
CA TYR A 38 2.98 -6.09 3.42
C TYR A 38 1.96 -6.97 4.16
N GLY A 39 1.56 -8.10 3.56
CA GLY A 39 0.67 -9.07 4.21
C GLY A 39 1.27 -9.66 5.48
N ILE A 40 2.55 -10.00 5.47
CA ILE A 40 3.29 -10.47 6.67
C ILE A 40 3.30 -9.38 7.74
N ASN A 41 3.62 -8.14 7.37
CA ASN A 41 3.65 -7.00 8.29
C ASN A 41 2.31 -6.77 8.99
N LEU A 42 1.19 -6.80 8.25
CA LEU A 42 -0.15 -6.67 8.84
C LEU A 42 -0.44 -7.74 9.89
N ASN A 43 -0.09 -9.00 9.59
CA ASN A 43 -0.27 -10.10 10.53
C ASN A 43 0.64 -9.98 11.75
N LEU A 44 1.88 -9.52 11.55
CA LEU A 44 2.84 -9.29 12.64
C LEU A 44 2.31 -8.20 13.60
N ILE A 45 1.85 -7.06 13.08
CA ILE A 45 1.28 -5.98 13.88
C ILE A 45 0.09 -6.49 14.69
N LYS A 46 -0.82 -7.25 14.05
CA LYS A 46 -2.06 -7.70 14.69
C LYS A 46 -1.82 -8.75 15.78
N HIS A 47 -0.88 -9.68 15.58
CA HIS A 47 -0.76 -10.86 16.43
C HIS A 47 0.47 -10.87 17.34
N LYS A 48 1.52 -10.13 17.00
CA LYS A 48 2.79 -10.17 17.74
C LYS A 48 3.12 -8.88 18.49
N ILE A 49 2.74 -7.74 17.95
CA ILE A 49 3.11 -6.42 18.49
C ILE A 49 1.88 -5.52 18.70
N ALA A 50 0.69 -6.13 18.87
CA ALA A 50 -0.54 -5.41 19.11
C ALA A 50 -0.54 -4.57 20.39
N ASP A 51 0.28 -4.94 21.38
CA ASP A 51 0.42 -4.24 22.66
C ASP A 51 1.24 -2.94 22.56
N LEU A 52 2.00 -2.76 21.47
CA LEU A 52 2.79 -1.54 21.27
C LEU A 52 1.91 -0.41 20.75
N LYS A 53 2.23 0.81 21.17
CA LYS A 53 1.53 2.01 20.67
C LYS A 53 1.77 2.17 19.14
N PRO A 54 0.75 2.57 18.36
CA PRO A 54 0.88 2.81 16.91
C PRO A 54 2.05 3.73 16.54
N LEU A 55 2.28 4.77 17.34
CA LEU A 55 3.40 5.68 17.18
C LEU A 55 4.76 4.96 17.30
N THR A 56 4.91 4.05 18.27
CA THR A 56 6.13 3.27 18.46
C THR A 56 6.36 2.32 17.29
N ILE A 57 5.32 1.62 16.83
CA ILE A 57 5.40 0.72 15.67
C ILE A 57 5.85 1.51 14.44
N THR A 58 5.21 2.64 14.15
CA THR A 58 5.54 3.49 13.01
C THR A 58 6.97 4.04 13.12
N GLY A 59 7.33 4.61 14.29
CA GLY A 59 8.64 5.21 14.49
C GLY A 59 9.79 4.23 14.31
N VAL A 60 9.69 3.04 14.93
CA VAL A 60 10.72 1.99 14.79
C VAL A 60 10.78 1.50 13.34
N SER A 61 9.64 1.26 12.69
CA SER A 61 9.62 0.80 11.29
C SER A 61 10.25 1.82 10.35
N LEU A 62 9.94 3.11 10.51
CA LEU A 62 10.53 4.18 9.69
C LEU A 62 12.03 4.34 9.97
N LEU A 63 12.47 4.26 11.24
CA LEU A 63 13.88 4.29 11.59
C LEU A 63 14.65 3.14 10.93
N MET A 64 14.14 1.92 11.02
CA MET A 64 14.78 0.77 10.37
C MET A 64 14.84 0.90 8.85
N ALA A 65 13.79 1.44 8.22
CA ALA A 65 13.76 1.66 6.78
C ALA A 65 14.64 2.84 6.34
N SER A 66 14.83 3.85 7.20
CA SER A 66 15.61 5.05 6.87
C SER A 66 17.10 4.76 6.71
N ILE A 67 17.65 3.78 7.43
CA ILE A 67 19.08 3.45 7.37
C ILE A 67 19.50 2.99 5.96
N PRO A 68 18.92 1.92 5.38
CA PRO A 68 19.27 1.51 4.02
C PRO A 68 18.88 2.56 2.97
N ALA A 69 17.78 3.28 3.19
CA ALA A 69 17.35 4.36 2.29
C ALA A 69 18.36 5.51 2.27
N ALA A 70 18.88 5.93 3.44
CA ALA A 70 19.91 6.97 3.53
C ALA A 70 21.22 6.51 2.86
N ILE A 71 21.66 5.27 3.11
CA ILE A 71 22.85 4.72 2.46
C ILE A 71 22.70 4.78 0.93
N PHE A 72 21.56 4.31 0.42
CA PHE A 72 21.29 4.34 -1.02
C PHE A 72 21.24 5.78 -1.57
N LEU A 73 20.61 6.71 -0.84
CA LEU A 73 20.48 8.11 -1.24
C LEU A 73 21.83 8.79 -1.39
N PHE A 74 22.72 8.62 -0.39
CA PHE A 74 24.01 9.33 -0.38
C PHE A 74 25.10 8.64 -1.18
N ILE A 75 25.06 7.32 -1.34
CA ILE A 75 26.09 6.55 -2.05
C ILE A 75 25.65 6.15 -3.46
N GLY A 76 24.36 5.85 -3.64
CA GLY A 76 23.82 5.31 -4.89
C GLY A 76 23.21 6.37 -5.82
N THR A 77 23.14 7.64 -5.39
CA THR A 77 22.53 8.71 -6.18
C THR A 77 23.35 10.01 -6.10
N ASP A 78 23.17 10.89 -7.10
CA ASP A 78 23.77 12.23 -7.12
C ASP A 78 22.96 13.25 -6.32
N PHE A 79 22.40 12.83 -5.17
CA PHE A 79 21.53 13.67 -4.34
C PHE A 79 22.20 15.00 -3.97
N LEU A 80 23.48 14.97 -3.55
CA LEU A 80 24.21 16.17 -3.13
C LEU A 80 24.38 17.18 -4.27
N ALA A 81 24.58 16.72 -5.51
CA ALA A 81 24.65 17.59 -6.68
C ALA A 81 23.30 18.24 -6.98
N HIS A 82 22.20 17.50 -6.77
CA HIS A 82 20.84 18.02 -6.99
C HIS A 82 20.40 19.03 -5.93
N THR A 83 20.94 18.98 -4.71
CA THR A 83 20.62 19.95 -3.66
C THR A 83 21.18 21.35 -3.93
N GLN A 84 22.12 21.48 -4.85
CA GLN A 84 22.73 22.78 -5.23
C GLN A 84 21.91 23.53 -6.29
N ARG A 85 20.84 22.96 -6.82
CA ARG A 85 19.96 23.61 -7.80
C ARG A 85 19.09 24.66 -7.12
N SER A 86 18.73 25.70 -7.87
CA SER A 86 17.91 26.81 -7.36
C SER A 86 16.49 26.39 -6.93
N ASP A 87 15.95 25.32 -7.50
CA ASP A 87 14.63 24.74 -7.19
C ASP A 87 14.67 23.67 -6.08
N ALA A 88 15.86 23.30 -5.61
CA ALA A 88 16.05 22.28 -4.58
C ALA A 88 15.30 22.56 -3.27
N PRO A 89 15.28 23.80 -2.72
CA PRO A 89 14.58 24.06 -1.46
C PRO A 89 13.09 23.79 -1.53
N LEU A 90 12.45 24.14 -2.65
CA LEU A 90 11.02 23.89 -2.86
C LEU A 90 10.72 22.39 -2.95
N SER A 91 11.53 21.67 -3.75
CA SER A 91 11.40 20.22 -3.93
C SER A 91 11.64 19.46 -2.62
N LEU A 92 12.67 19.85 -1.85
CA LEU A 92 12.96 19.24 -0.55
C LEU A 92 11.82 19.50 0.46
N THR A 93 11.27 20.71 0.49
CA THR A 93 10.15 21.02 1.36
C THR A 93 8.91 20.19 0.99
N ALA A 94 8.61 20.04 -0.29
CA ALA A 94 7.50 19.20 -0.76
C ALA A 94 7.70 17.72 -0.35
N VAL A 95 8.90 17.17 -0.49
CA VAL A 95 9.23 15.81 -0.08
C VAL A 95 9.15 15.64 1.44
N LEU A 96 9.60 16.63 2.22
CA LEU A 96 9.47 16.59 3.68
C LEU A 96 8.01 16.61 4.13
N VAL A 97 7.18 17.47 3.54
CA VAL A 97 5.74 17.50 3.83
C VAL A 97 5.09 16.16 3.48
N LEU A 98 5.40 15.60 2.31
CA LEU A 98 4.90 14.29 1.90
C LEU A 98 5.36 13.18 2.84
N GLY A 99 6.62 13.21 3.28
CA GLY A 99 7.18 12.21 4.20
C GLY A 99 6.55 12.28 5.60
N ILE A 100 6.41 13.49 6.15
CA ILE A 100 5.90 13.67 7.52
C ILE A 100 4.37 13.49 7.55
N VAL A 101 3.63 14.19 6.70
CA VAL A 101 2.17 14.19 6.73
C VAL A 101 1.62 12.99 5.94
N GLY A 102 2.03 12.83 4.70
CA GLY A 102 1.51 11.80 3.80
C GLY A 102 1.97 10.38 4.15
N THR A 103 3.17 10.22 4.71
CA THR A 103 3.70 8.88 5.04
C THR A 103 3.64 8.60 6.53
N ALA A 104 4.36 9.37 7.36
CA ALA A 104 4.42 9.06 8.79
C ALA A 104 3.05 9.24 9.47
N GLY A 105 2.34 10.33 9.20
CA GLY A 105 0.99 10.58 9.73
C GLY A 105 -0.01 9.51 9.29
N ALA A 106 -0.03 9.18 8.02
CA ALA A 106 -0.91 8.15 7.48
C ALA A 106 -0.61 6.76 8.07
N LEU A 107 0.68 6.39 8.26
CA LEU A 107 1.07 5.12 8.87
C LEU A 107 0.67 5.02 10.34
N ILE A 108 0.74 6.13 11.11
CA ILE A 108 0.27 6.14 12.50
C ILE A 108 -1.23 5.84 12.55
N ILE A 109 -2.02 6.54 11.73
CA ILE A 109 -3.47 6.32 11.64
C ILE A 109 -3.77 4.90 11.18
N PHE A 110 -3.06 4.41 10.18
CA PHE A 110 -3.23 3.06 9.66
C PHE A 110 -2.94 2.00 10.73
N ASN A 111 -1.82 2.09 11.45
CA ASN A 111 -1.48 1.17 12.53
C ASN A 111 -2.50 1.22 13.67
N TYR A 112 -3.06 2.39 13.97
CA TYR A 112 -4.15 2.54 14.93
C TYR A 112 -5.42 1.78 14.46
N VAL A 113 -5.80 1.93 13.19
CA VAL A 113 -6.93 1.20 12.60
C VAL A 113 -6.69 -0.32 12.61
N VAL A 114 -5.47 -0.78 12.31
CA VAL A 114 -5.10 -2.21 12.36
C VAL A 114 -5.31 -2.79 13.76
N GLN A 115 -4.96 -2.04 14.79
CA GLN A 115 -5.13 -2.50 16.18
C GLN A 115 -6.60 -2.54 16.62
N LEU A 116 -7.38 -1.54 16.22
CA LEU A 116 -8.80 -1.44 16.61
C LEU A 116 -9.71 -2.38 15.84
N THR A 117 -9.35 -2.77 14.64
CA THR A 117 -10.19 -3.55 13.74
C THR A 117 -9.62 -4.96 13.51
N ASN A 118 -10.27 -5.73 12.65
CA ASN A 118 -9.73 -6.99 12.18
C ASN A 118 -8.89 -6.77 10.90
N THR A 119 -7.93 -7.67 10.65
CA THR A 119 -7.02 -7.59 9.50
C THR A 119 -7.76 -7.54 8.15
N VAL A 120 -8.94 -8.19 8.07
CA VAL A 120 -9.75 -8.22 6.86
C VAL A 120 -10.36 -6.85 6.59
N PHE A 121 -10.86 -6.15 7.61
CA PHE A 121 -11.40 -4.80 7.47
C PHE A 121 -10.29 -3.81 7.07
N THR A 122 -9.14 -3.87 7.74
CA THR A 122 -8.01 -2.99 7.45
C THR A 122 -7.53 -3.16 6.02
N SER A 123 -7.37 -4.40 5.56
CA SER A 123 -6.99 -4.65 4.16
C SER A 123 -8.06 -4.19 3.17
N SER A 124 -9.34 -4.18 3.56
CA SER A 124 -10.41 -3.67 2.70
C SER A 124 -10.29 -2.17 2.39
N VAL A 125 -9.78 -1.38 3.35
CA VAL A 125 -9.56 0.06 3.14
C VAL A 125 -8.52 0.31 2.05
N THR A 126 -7.50 -0.55 1.94
CA THR A 126 -6.45 -0.41 0.91
C THR A 126 -6.98 -0.62 -0.52
N TYR A 127 -8.14 -1.22 -0.68
CA TYR A 127 -8.76 -1.36 -2.01
C TYR A 127 -9.42 -0.08 -2.54
N LEU A 128 -9.58 0.92 -1.68
CA LEU A 128 -9.97 2.26 -2.14
C LEU A 128 -8.81 2.99 -2.83
N ILE A 129 -7.57 2.60 -2.55
CA ILE A 129 -6.37 3.24 -3.12
C ILE A 129 -6.37 3.23 -4.65
N PRO A 130 -6.61 2.10 -5.35
CA PRO A 130 -6.65 2.08 -6.81
C PRO A 130 -7.75 2.99 -7.39
N ILE A 131 -8.90 3.08 -6.70
CA ILE A 131 -10.01 3.93 -7.14
C ILE A 131 -9.61 5.40 -7.06
N VAL A 132 -9.06 5.82 -5.90
CA VAL A 132 -8.60 7.20 -5.69
C VAL A 132 -7.45 7.54 -6.62
N ALA A 133 -6.48 6.64 -6.78
CA ALA A 133 -5.34 6.83 -7.68
C ALA A 133 -5.80 7.04 -9.12
N MET A 134 -6.75 6.23 -9.60
CA MET A 134 -7.28 6.35 -10.94
C MET A 134 -8.09 7.64 -11.14
N MET A 135 -8.88 8.05 -10.14
CA MET A 135 -9.60 9.32 -10.20
C MET A 135 -8.62 10.50 -10.30
N LEU A 136 -7.55 10.48 -9.52
CA LEU A 136 -6.50 11.50 -9.56
C LEU A 136 -5.76 11.51 -10.90
N GLY A 137 -5.40 10.32 -11.44
CA GLY A 137 -4.74 10.18 -12.74
C GLY A 137 -5.59 10.76 -13.88
N VAL A 138 -6.90 10.46 -13.88
CA VAL A 138 -7.83 11.03 -14.88
C VAL A 138 -7.94 12.56 -14.73
N LEU A 139 -7.96 13.09 -13.50
CA LEU A 139 -7.97 14.54 -13.25
C LEU A 139 -6.68 15.21 -13.72
N ASP A 140 -5.55 14.50 -13.68
CA ASP A 140 -4.25 14.97 -14.16
C ASP A 140 -4.06 14.80 -15.69
N GLY A 141 -5.10 14.30 -16.38
CA GLY A 141 -5.12 14.15 -17.84
C GLY A 141 -4.55 12.82 -18.35
N GLU A 142 -4.36 11.82 -17.49
CA GLU A 142 -3.93 10.51 -17.92
C GLU A 142 -5.02 9.77 -18.72
N PRO A 143 -4.66 9.08 -19.82
CA PRO A 143 -5.64 8.37 -20.63
C PRO A 143 -6.20 7.16 -19.85
N PHE A 144 -7.53 7.13 -19.73
CA PHE A 144 -8.23 5.99 -19.14
C PHE A 144 -8.52 4.92 -20.19
N PHE A 145 -7.96 3.73 -19.98
CA PHE A 145 -8.23 2.57 -20.84
C PHE A 145 -9.23 1.61 -20.18
N LEU A 146 -10.06 0.98 -20.98
CA LEU A 146 -11.03 -0.02 -20.53
C LEU A 146 -10.41 -1.14 -19.68
N GLN A 147 -9.16 -1.50 -19.99
CA GLN A 147 -8.39 -2.52 -19.24
C GLN A 147 -8.12 -2.12 -17.78
N HIS A 148 -7.86 -0.84 -17.51
CA HIS A 148 -7.73 -0.33 -16.14
C HIS A 148 -9.04 -0.49 -15.37
N GLY A 149 -10.18 -0.18 -16.01
CA GLY A 149 -11.51 -0.38 -15.43
C GLY A 149 -11.83 -1.85 -15.13
N LEU A 150 -11.52 -2.75 -16.06
CA LEU A 150 -11.72 -4.19 -15.87
C LEU A 150 -10.85 -4.77 -14.77
N GLY A 151 -9.57 -4.39 -14.70
CA GLY A 151 -8.67 -4.79 -13.64
C GLY A 151 -9.15 -4.33 -12.26
N MET A 152 -9.61 -3.09 -12.16
CA MET A 152 -10.16 -2.54 -10.92
C MET A 152 -11.44 -3.26 -10.50
N LEU A 153 -12.38 -3.51 -11.41
CA LEU A 153 -13.59 -4.29 -11.14
C LEU A 153 -13.26 -5.69 -10.64
N ALA A 154 -12.29 -6.36 -11.25
CA ALA A 154 -11.85 -7.69 -10.82
C ALA A 154 -11.28 -7.67 -9.40
N ILE A 155 -10.47 -6.65 -9.05
CA ILE A 155 -9.97 -6.46 -7.69
C ILE A 155 -11.13 -6.27 -6.70
N LEU A 156 -12.06 -5.35 -6.98
CA LEU A 156 -13.20 -5.07 -6.10
C LEU A 156 -14.09 -6.29 -5.87
N ILE A 157 -14.37 -7.05 -6.93
CA ILE A 157 -15.14 -8.30 -6.86
C ILE A 157 -14.39 -9.35 -6.04
N GLY A 158 -13.09 -9.51 -6.28
CA GLY A 158 -12.23 -10.43 -5.54
C GLY A 158 -12.25 -10.17 -4.05
N VAL A 159 -12.15 -8.91 -3.68
CA VAL A 159 -12.21 -8.41 -2.30
C VAL A 159 -13.57 -8.66 -1.66
N TRP A 160 -14.64 -8.32 -2.37
CA TRP A 160 -15.99 -8.56 -1.87
C TRP A 160 -16.21 -10.05 -1.54
N PHE A 161 -15.77 -10.95 -2.40
CA PHE A 161 -15.83 -12.40 -2.15
C PHE A 161 -14.94 -12.83 -0.97
N ALA A 162 -13.74 -12.26 -0.83
CA ALA A 162 -12.84 -12.55 0.28
C ALA A 162 -13.45 -12.12 1.63
N ASN A 163 -14.06 -10.93 1.68
CA ASN A 163 -14.68 -10.37 2.89
C ASN A 163 -15.97 -11.11 3.31
N ARG A 164 -16.76 -11.58 2.36
CA ARG A 164 -17.97 -12.36 2.69
C ARG A 164 -17.65 -13.62 3.48
N ARG A 165 -16.58 -14.33 3.13
CA ARG A 165 -16.16 -15.55 3.84
C ARG A 165 -15.56 -15.29 5.21
N GLY A 166 -14.89 -14.15 5.40
CA GLY A 166 -14.34 -13.76 6.72
C GLY A 166 -15.40 -13.50 7.79
N ARG A 167 -16.59 -13.05 7.39
CA ARG A 167 -17.72 -12.82 8.32
C ARG A 167 -18.34 -14.11 8.85
N SER A 168 -18.37 -15.17 8.08
CA SER A 168 -18.96 -16.44 8.47
C SER A 168 -18.11 -17.22 9.50
N GLY A 169 -16.80 -16.96 9.58
CA GLY A 169 -15.91 -17.63 10.53
C GLY A 169 -15.91 -17.03 11.93
N LEU A 170 -16.39 -15.80 12.11
CA LEU A 170 -16.38 -15.10 13.41
C LEU A 170 -17.67 -15.26 14.22
N ALA A 171 -18.74 -15.79 13.62
CA ALA A 171 -20.01 -16.03 14.30
C ALA A 171 -19.99 -17.22 15.27
N GLY A 172 -18.88 -17.97 15.37
CA GLY A 172 -18.76 -19.18 16.17
C GLY A 172 -17.81 -19.12 17.37
N ILE A 173 -17.21 -17.96 17.70
CA ILE A 173 -16.30 -17.86 18.85
C ILE A 173 -17.06 -17.29 20.05
N PRO A 174 -17.28 -18.09 21.15
CA PRO A 174 -17.87 -17.56 22.36
C PRO A 174 -16.99 -16.46 22.94
N GLN A 175 -17.56 -15.30 23.19
CA GLN A 175 -16.91 -14.20 23.92
C GLN A 175 -16.54 -14.74 25.32
N LYS A 176 -15.25 -14.97 25.54
CA LYS A 176 -14.75 -15.30 26.87
C LYS A 176 -14.72 -14.00 27.67
N ASN A 177 -15.74 -13.82 28.48
CA ASN A 177 -15.83 -12.73 29.46
C ASN A 177 -14.58 -12.75 30.35
N LYS A 178 -13.83 -11.68 30.36
CA LYS A 178 -12.90 -11.30 31.41
C LYS A 178 -13.37 -10.01 32.05
#